data_0b148bd89c711c2b42879e9a677e8627
#
_entry.id   0b148bd89c711c2b42879e9a677e8627
#
_cell.length_a   1.000
_cell.length_b   1.000
_cell.length_c   1.000
_cell.angle_alpha   90.00
_cell.angle_beta   90.00
_cell.angle_gamma   90.00
#
_symmetry.space_group_name_H-M   'P 1'
#
loop_
_entity.id
_entity.type
_entity.pdbx_description
1 polymer ?
#
loop_
_entity_poly.entity_id
_entity_poly.type
_entity_poly.pdbx_seq_one_letter_code
_entity_poly.pdbx_strand_id
1 'polypeptide(L)'
;MAVVAAMAVPHPPIILPEIGRGEEKKIARTTAAYREVMRRAAALEPDTVVITSPHATMYGDYFHISPGKKAVGDFSAFRCPEVKIEAAYDDVFSKALADACAADDLPAGFLGEREPALDHGTMIPLYFLQPELKKPVKVVRIGLSGLGADVHYRLGEKIAETAEKLGRRVVFIASGDLSHKLKEDGPYGFAKEGPVFDEKVTKALGAADFLSLLTISPELAEGAAECGLRSFWIMAGALDREAVRGELLSHEGTFGVGYGVAYFTPEGSDDSRDIGRQLIERKKKDIAAIREHEDAYVRLARASLETFVRSHVMMPLPKDLPEDLQDRRAGCFVSIKKDGRLRGCIGTLAPGRRNLAEEIICNAVSAGMHDPRFPQ
;
A
#
# COMPACT_ATOMS: atom_id res chain seq x y z
N MET A 1 -12.74 -5.69 20.01
CA MET A 1 -11.50 -5.52 19.23
C MET A 1 -10.85 -6.87 18.95
N ALA A 2 -10.76 -7.23 17.71
CA ALA A 2 -10.14 -8.48 17.27
C ALA A 2 -8.66 -8.28 16.91
N VAL A 3 -8.28 -7.14 16.32
CA VAL A 3 -6.87 -6.75 16.16
C VAL A 3 -6.41 -6.11 17.47
N VAL A 4 -5.60 -6.84 18.22
CA VAL A 4 -5.22 -6.45 19.61
C VAL A 4 -3.93 -5.63 19.67
N ALA A 5 -3.13 -5.65 18.62
CA ALA A 5 -1.99 -4.76 18.38
C ALA A 5 -1.61 -4.79 16.90
N ALA A 6 -0.92 -3.74 16.48
CA ALA A 6 -0.25 -3.71 15.19
C ALA A 6 1.15 -3.11 15.31
N MET A 7 2.02 -3.40 14.34
CA MET A 7 3.36 -2.84 14.30
C MET A 7 3.86 -2.68 12.89
N ALA A 8 4.64 -1.62 12.66
CA ALA A 8 5.46 -1.42 11.48
C ALA A 8 6.89 -1.77 11.84
N VAL A 9 7.50 -2.67 11.08
CA VAL A 9 8.86 -3.17 11.35
C VAL A 9 9.66 -3.32 10.06
N PRO A 10 10.96 -2.98 10.07
CA PRO A 10 11.84 -3.18 8.92
C PRO A 10 12.25 -4.64 8.80
N HIS A 11 12.85 -5.00 7.66
CA HIS A 11 13.28 -6.38 7.43
C HIS A 11 14.69 -6.50 6.83
N PRO A 12 15.68 -5.70 7.27
CA PRO A 12 17.03 -5.84 6.75
C PRO A 12 17.67 -7.14 7.24
N PRO A 13 18.17 -8.02 6.34
CA PRO A 13 18.79 -9.28 6.79
C PRO A 13 19.99 -9.07 7.71
N ILE A 14 20.69 -7.94 7.57
CA ILE A 14 21.84 -7.57 8.41
C ILE A 14 21.50 -7.41 9.90
N ILE A 15 20.22 -7.31 10.27
CA ILE A 15 19.78 -7.23 11.68
C ILE A 15 20.02 -8.55 12.44
N LEU A 16 20.12 -9.68 11.72
CA LEU A 16 20.44 -10.99 12.31
C LEU A 16 21.95 -11.08 12.55
N PRO A 17 22.41 -11.43 13.78
CA PRO A 17 23.84 -11.56 14.08
C PRO A 17 24.58 -12.55 13.16
N GLU A 18 23.90 -13.61 12.73
CA GLU A 18 24.42 -14.65 11.84
C GLU A 18 24.75 -14.08 10.43
N ILE A 19 24.02 -13.05 10.01
CA ILE A 19 24.22 -12.38 8.71
C ILE A 19 25.05 -11.11 8.89
N GLY A 20 24.75 -10.30 9.89
CA GLY A 20 25.42 -9.03 10.18
C GLY A 20 26.87 -9.19 10.63
N ARG A 21 27.21 -10.28 11.32
CA ARG A 21 28.58 -10.61 11.76
C ARG A 21 29.29 -9.46 12.47
N GLY A 22 28.53 -8.72 13.27
CA GLY A 22 28.98 -7.54 14.02
C GLY A 22 28.48 -6.21 13.45
N GLU A 23 28.09 -6.14 12.17
CA GLU A 23 27.54 -4.94 11.55
C GLU A 23 26.13 -4.58 12.09
N GLU A 24 25.36 -5.57 12.56
CA GLU A 24 24.05 -5.37 13.21
C GLU A 24 24.12 -4.43 14.42
N LYS A 25 25.31 -4.30 15.05
CA LYS A 25 25.54 -3.39 16.17
C LYS A 25 25.40 -1.93 15.78
N LYS A 26 25.56 -1.60 14.49
CA LYS A 26 25.40 -0.23 13.96
C LYS A 26 23.94 0.22 13.91
N ILE A 27 23.00 -0.73 14.05
CA ILE A 27 21.54 -0.48 14.13
C ILE A 27 20.97 -1.04 15.45
N ALA A 28 21.73 -0.88 16.54
CA ALA A 28 21.38 -1.45 17.84
C ALA A 28 20.06 -0.89 18.40
N ARG A 29 19.71 0.37 18.12
CA ARG A 29 18.42 0.95 18.54
C ARG A 29 17.26 0.27 17.81
N THR A 30 17.39 0.03 16.51
CA THR A 30 16.41 -0.71 15.72
C THR A 30 16.23 -2.12 16.26
N THR A 31 17.35 -2.84 16.52
CA THR A 31 17.31 -4.20 17.08
C THR A 31 16.63 -4.24 18.46
N ALA A 32 16.94 -3.28 19.34
CA ALA A 32 16.33 -3.19 20.67
C ALA A 32 14.82 -2.90 20.59
N ALA A 33 14.43 -1.93 19.74
CA ALA A 33 13.03 -1.61 19.48
C ALA A 33 12.27 -2.79 18.89
N TYR A 34 12.89 -3.52 17.96
CA TYR A 34 12.32 -4.71 17.34
C TYR A 34 12.00 -5.80 18.38
N ARG A 35 12.95 -6.12 19.23
CA ARG A 35 12.76 -7.09 20.34
C ARG A 35 11.63 -6.64 21.27
N GLU A 36 11.59 -5.36 21.61
CA GLU A 36 10.55 -4.81 22.49
C GLU A 36 9.15 -4.95 21.90
N VAL A 37 8.94 -4.58 20.62
CA VAL A 37 7.60 -4.71 20.00
C VAL A 37 7.17 -6.17 19.89
N MET A 38 8.11 -7.10 19.60
CA MET A 38 7.79 -8.52 19.52
C MET A 38 7.48 -9.12 20.91
N ARG A 39 8.20 -8.71 21.96
CA ARG A 39 7.90 -9.07 23.34
C ARG A 39 6.50 -8.58 23.76
N ARG A 40 6.15 -7.32 23.43
CA ARG A 40 4.79 -6.78 23.68
C ARG A 40 3.73 -7.59 22.93
N ALA A 41 3.97 -7.90 21.66
CA ALA A 41 3.05 -8.69 20.85
C ALA A 41 2.83 -10.11 21.42
N ALA A 42 3.93 -10.80 21.79
CA ALA A 42 3.86 -12.13 22.38
C ALA A 42 3.11 -12.15 23.73
N ALA A 43 3.27 -11.10 24.54
CA ALA A 43 2.57 -10.97 25.82
C ALA A 43 1.03 -10.86 25.68
N LEU A 44 0.53 -10.49 24.51
CA LEU A 44 -0.90 -10.46 24.20
C LEU A 44 -1.46 -11.87 23.90
N GLU A 45 -0.61 -12.89 23.80
CA GLU A 45 -1.01 -14.27 23.50
C GLU A 45 -1.96 -14.36 22.28
N PRO A 46 -1.55 -13.87 21.10
CA PRO A 46 -2.41 -13.86 19.92
C PRO A 46 -2.74 -15.28 19.44
N ASP A 47 -3.92 -15.45 18.84
CA ASP A 47 -4.30 -16.69 18.15
C ASP A 47 -3.69 -16.74 16.75
N THR A 48 -3.64 -15.58 16.10
CA THR A 48 -3.18 -15.44 14.72
C THR A 48 -2.30 -14.19 14.57
N VAL A 49 -1.23 -14.32 13.81
CA VAL A 49 -0.38 -13.21 13.38
C VAL A 49 -0.60 -13.00 11.88
N VAL A 50 -1.04 -11.82 11.49
CA VAL A 50 -1.13 -11.42 10.08
C VAL A 50 0.16 -10.67 9.73
N ILE A 51 0.87 -11.12 8.70
CA ILE A 51 2.10 -10.49 8.21
C ILE A 51 1.91 -10.09 6.75
N THR A 52 2.11 -8.82 6.45
CA THR A 52 2.23 -8.33 5.07
C THR A 52 3.70 -8.12 4.72
N SER A 53 4.12 -8.55 3.52
CA SER A 53 5.50 -8.45 3.07
C SER A 53 5.59 -8.02 1.60
N PRO A 54 6.46 -7.03 1.28
CA PRO A 54 6.74 -6.64 -0.10
C PRO A 54 7.56 -7.69 -0.88
N HIS A 55 8.11 -8.67 -0.19
CA HIS A 55 8.93 -9.75 -0.77
C HIS A 55 8.19 -11.09 -0.90
N ALA A 56 6.96 -11.17 -0.40
CA ALA A 56 6.03 -12.24 -0.74
C ALA A 56 5.56 -12.07 -2.19
N THR A 57 4.93 -13.12 -2.75
CA THR A 57 4.39 -13.07 -4.11
C THR A 57 3.52 -11.82 -4.32
N MET A 58 3.90 -10.98 -5.28
CA MET A 58 3.27 -9.70 -5.56
C MET A 58 2.76 -9.64 -7.00
N TYR A 59 1.51 -9.22 -7.19
CA TYR A 59 0.88 -8.98 -8.49
C TYR A 59 0.52 -7.51 -8.65
N GLY A 60 0.36 -7.07 -9.91
CA GLY A 60 -0.04 -5.68 -10.21
C GLY A 60 -1.46 -5.34 -9.76
N ASP A 61 -2.34 -6.32 -9.78
CA ASP A 61 -3.79 -6.16 -9.65
C ASP A 61 -4.46 -7.13 -8.65
N TYR A 62 -3.67 -7.84 -7.84
CA TYR A 62 -4.17 -8.87 -6.94
C TYR A 62 -3.34 -9.00 -5.67
N PHE A 63 -3.97 -9.28 -4.52
CA PHE A 63 -3.28 -9.63 -3.28
C PHE A 63 -3.21 -11.13 -3.11
N HIS A 64 -2.00 -11.66 -3.04
CA HIS A 64 -1.81 -13.08 -2.80
C HIS A 64 -1.84 -13.38 -1.30
N ILE A 65 -2.81 -14.20 -0.88
CA ILE A 65 -2.87 -14.78 0.46
C ILE A 65 -2.22 -16.16 0.35
N SER A 66 -1.15 -16.41 1.10
CA SER A 66 -0.42 -17.67 1.00
C SER A 66 -1.27 -18.85 1.43
N PRO A 67 -1.49 -19.86 0.52
CA PRO A 67 -2.29 -21.04 0.81
C PRO A 67 -1.52 -22.09 1.59
N GLY A 68 -2.22 -23.13 2.02
CA GLY A 68 -1.65 -24.32 2.65
C GLY A 68 -1.67 -24.26 4.18
N LYS A 69 -0.93 -25.18 4.80
CA LYS A 69 -0.93 -25.34 6.26
C LYS A 69 0.35 -24.87 6.92
N LYS A 70 1.44 -24.74 6.15
CA LYS A 70 2.76 -24.30 6.65
C LYS A 70 3.66 -23.90 5.51
N ALA A 71 4.64 -23.10 5.83
CA ALA A 71 5.77 -22.78 4.96
C ALA A 71 7.07 -22.75 5.74
N VAL A 72 8.17 -22.97 5.04
CA VAL A 72 9.53 -22.92 5.58
C VAL A 72 10.35 -22.01 4.67
N GLY A 73 11.24 -21.23 5.26
CA GLY A 73 12.25 -20.47 4.54
C GLY A 73 13.57 -20.50 5.27
N ASP A 74 14.61 -20.12 4.56
CA ASP A 74 15.95 -19.92 5.11
C ASP A 74 16.62 -18.67 4.52
N PHE A 75 17.77 -18.32 5.05
CA PHE A 75 18.51 -17.16 4.59
C PHE A 75 19.66 -17.50 3.61
N SER A 76 19.51 -18.54 2.80
CA SER A 76 20.49 -18.95 1.77
C SER A 76 20.83 -17.80 0.81
N ALA A 77 19.85 -16.98 0.42
CA ALA A 77 20.06 -15.79 -0.40
C ALA A 77 21.01 -14.77 0.24
N PHE A 78 21.16 -14.82 1.57
CA PHE A 78 22.05 -13.98 2.38
C PHE A 78 23.24 -14.77 2.96
N ARG A 79 23.56 -15.93 2.37
CA ARG A 79 24.68 -16.83 2.75
C ARG A 79 24.60 -17.36 4.19
N CYS A 80 23.39 -17.60 4.67
CA CYS A 80 23.10 -18.11 6.02
C CYS A 80 21.98 -19.18 6.00
N PRO A 81 22.20 -20.35 5.32
CA PRO A 81 21.17 -21.38 5.17
C PRO A 81 20.86 -22.14 6.48
N GLU A 82 21.70 -21.97 7.50
CA GLU A 82 21.53 -22.60 8.81
C GLU A 82 20.39 -21.99 9.62
N VAL A 83 20.07 -20.71 9.40
CA VAL A 83 18.93 -20.07 10.03
C VAL A 83 17.68 -20.35 9.21
N LYS A 84 16.78 -21.13 9.80
CA LYS A 84 15.52 -21.56 9.17
C LYS A 84 14.34 -21.11 10.01
N ILE A 85 13.29 -20.65 9.32
CA ILE A 85 12.03 -20.25 9.94
C ILE A 85 10.92 -21.11 9.37
N GLU A 86 10.10 -21.67 10.25
CA GLU A 86 8.87 -22.38 9.90
C GLU A 86 7.66 -21.58 10.40
N ALA A 87 6.62 -21.46 9.60
CA ALA A 87 5.35 -20.86 9.97
C ALA A 87 4.20 -21.86 9.76
N ALA A 88 3.41 -22.10 10.80
CA ALA A 88 2.13 -22.80 10.67
C ALA A 88 1.07 -21.78 10.21
N TYR A 89 0.42 -22.03 9.07
CA TYR A 89 -0.59 -21.10 8.54
C TYR A 89 -1.95 -21.29 9.22
N ASP A 90 -2.67 -20.18 9.40
CA ASP A 90 -4.08 -20.17 9.77
C ASP A 90 -4.93 -20.32 8.50
N ASP A 91 -5.06 -21.56 8.03
CA ASP A 91 -5.82 -21.91 6.82
C ASP A 91 -7.29 -21.56 6.93
N VAL A 92 -7.87 -21.62 8.15
CA VAL A 92 -9.25 -21.22 8.42
C VAL A 92 -9.42 -19.71 8.25
N PHE A 93 -8.51 -18.93 8.83
CA PHE A 93 -8.52 -17.47 8.69
C PHE A 93 -8.29 -17.05 7.24
N SER A 94 -7.27 -17.61 6.59
CA SER A 94 -6.92 -17.29 5.20
C SER A 94 -8.10 -17.57 4.25
N LYS A 95 -8.80 -18.70 4.45
CA LYS A 95 -9.99 -19.02 3.65
C LYS A 95 -11.13 -18.02 3.91
N ALA A 96 -11.44 -17.75 5.17
CA ALA A 96 -12.51 -16.81 5.51
C ALA A 96 -12.24 -15.39 4.99
N LEU A 97 -10.97 -14.95 5.02
CA LEU A 97 -10.54 -13.67 4.46
C LEU A 97 -10.71 -13.66 2.92
N ALA A 98 -10.27 -14.71 2.23
CA ALA A 98 -10.42 -14.79 0.78
C ALA A 98 -11.92 -14.79 0.37
N ASP A 99 -12.77 -15.52 1.11
CA ASP A 99 -14.22 -15.55 0.86
C ASP A 99 -14.85 -14.14 1.11
N ALA A 100 -14.43 -13.43 2.17
CA ALA A 100 -14.91 -12.08 2.47
C ALA A 100 -14.46 -11.05 1.41
N CYS A 101 -13.23 -11.17 0.92
CA CYS A 101 -12.73 -10.33 -0.16
C CYS A 101 -13.51 -10.57 -1.46
N ALA A 102 -13.74 -11.83 -1.81
CA ALA A 102 -14.49 -12.18 -3.02
C ALA A 102 -15.96 -11.67 -2.97
N ALA A 103 -16.59 -11.67 -1.80
CA ALA A 103 -17.96 -11.16 -1.62
C ALA A 103 -18.08 -9.65 -1.88
N ASP A 104 -17.00 -8.90 -1.70
CA ASP A 104 -16.94 -7.44 -1.87
C ASP A 104 -16.12 -7.01 -3.11
N ASP A 105 -15.93 -7.91 -4.07
CA ASP A 105 -15.13 -7.66 -5.29
C ASP A 105 -13.73 -7.10 -5.01
N LEU A 106 -13.13 -7.48 -3.88
CA LEU A 106 -11.75 -7.15 -3.56
C LEU A 106 -10.81 -8.22 -4.12
N PRO A 107 -9.85 -7.86 -5.00
CA PRO A 107 -9.02 -8.86 -5.68
C PRO A 107 -7.95 -9.43 -4.74
N ALA A 108 -8.33 -10.37 -3.89
CA ALA A 108 -7.45 -11.04 -2.93
C ALA A 108 -7.83 -12.53 -2.78
N GLY A 109 -6.83 -13.40 -2.61
CA GLY A 109 -7.05 -14.83 -2.40
C GLY A 109 -5.82 -15.67 -2.72
N PHE A 110 -6.01 -16.90 -3.18
CA PHE A 110 -4.98 -17.94 -3.29
C PHE A 110 -4.41 -18.14 -4.69
N LEU A 111 -4.79 -17.29 -5.67
CA LEU A 111 -4.36 -17.50 -7.05
C LEU A 111 -2.88 -17.19 -7.23
N GLY A 112 -2.20 -18.01 -8.01
CA GLY A 112 -0.96 -17.71 -8.67
C GLY A 112 0.33 -17.87 -7.87
N GLU A 113 0.33 -18.42 -6.66
CA GLU A 113 1.59 -18.62 -5.92
C GLU A 113 2.55 -19.54 -6.67
N ARG A 114 3.79 -19.08 -6.88
CA ARG A 114 4.86 -19.83 -7.52
C ARG A 114 6.00 -20.18 -6.58
N GLU A 115 6.14 -19.45 -5.47
CA GLU A 115 7.19 -19.64 -4.47
C GLU A 115 6.57 -19.76 -3.08
N PRO A 116 6.31 -21.00 -2.60
CA PRO A 116 5.72 -21.24 -1.29
C PRO A 116 6.69 -20.97 -0.13
N ALA A 117 8.00 -20.85 -0.39
CA ALA A 117 9.01 -20.56 0.63
C ALA A 117 8.76 -19.18 1.27
N LEU A 118 9.09 -19.06 2.56
CA LEU A 118 9.02 -17.79 3.26
C LEU A 118 10.10 -16.83 2.73
N ASP A 119 9.70 -15.60 2.44
CA ASP A 119 10.60 -14.50 2.13
C ASP A 119 11.19 -13.86 3.40
N HIS A 120 12.28 -13.10 3.27
CA HIS A 120 12.94 -12.47 4.40
C HIS A 120 12.10 -11.41 5.11
N GLY A 121 11.21 -10.71 4.39
CA GLY A 121 10.28 -9.76 4.99
C GLY A 121 9.24 -10.44 5.90
N THR A 122 8.97 -11.73 5.71
CA THR A 122 8.17 -12.57 6.60
C THR A 122 9.04 -13.23 7.66
N MET A 123 10.22 -13.74 7.29
CA MET A 123 11.09 -14.50 8.19
C MET A 123 11.69 -13.66 9.31
N ILE A 124 12.12 -12.42 9.04
CA ILE A 124 12.75 -11.56 10.05
C ILE A 124 11.78 -11.23 11.19
N PRO A 125 10.53 -10.80 10.95
CA PRO A 125 9.55 -10.66 12.02
C PRO A 125 9.36 -11.94 12.85
N LEU A 126 9.26 -13.09 12.19
CA LEU A 126 9.10 -14.37 12.89
C LEU A 126 10.33 -14.79 13.68
N TYR A 127 11.54 -14.51 13.19
CA TYR A 127 12.80 -14.75 13.91
C TYR A 127 12.81 -14.06 15.28
N PHE A 128 12.31 -12.82 15.36
CA PHE A 128 12.24 -12.08 16.61
C PHE A 128 11.00 -12.45 17.47
N LEU A 129 9.88 -12.82 16.83
CA LEU A 129 8.63 -13.11 17.54
C LEU A 129 8.61 -14.51 18.16
N GLN A 130 9.02 -15.55 17.41
CA GLN A 130 8.86 -16.94 17.81
C GLN A 130 9.53 -17.27 19.15
N PRO A 131 10.73 -16.76 19.49
CA PRO A 131 11.36 -17.01 20.79
C PRO A 131 10.61 -16.40 21.99
N GLU A 132 9.79 -15.37 21.76
CA GLU A 132 9.04 -14.69 22.81
C GLU A 132 7.68 -15.36 23.09
N LEU A 133 7.21 -16.24 22.20
CA LEU A 133 5.91 -16.89 22.33
C LEU A 133 5.92 -18.03 23.33
N LYS A 134 4.94 -18.07 24.22
CA LYS A 134 4.72 -19.19 25.15
C LYS A 134 4.17 -20.44 24.47
N LYS A 135 3.45 -20.27 23.35
CA LYS A 135 2.85 -21.34 22.52
C LYS A 135 2.97 -20.96 21.03
N PRO A 136 3.05 -21.95 20.13
CA PRO A 136 3.06 -21.67 18.70
C PRO A 136 1.82 -20.85 18.30
N VAL A 137 2.02 -19.86 17.44
CA VAL A 137 0.97 -19.02 16.83
C VAL A 137 0.79 -19.40 15.38
N LYS A 138 -0.43 -19.23 14.85
CA LYS A 138 -0.69 -19.38 13.41
C LYS A 138 -0.45 -18.07 12.68
N VAL A 139 -0.06 -18.18 11.42
CA VAL A 139 0.33 -17.05 10.58
C VAL A 139 -0.59 -16.96 9.35
N VAL A 140 -0.97 -15.74 9.00
CA VAL A 140 -1.54 -15.40 7.70
C VAL A 140 -0.51 -14.52 6.99
N ARG A 141 0.05 -15.01 5.88
CA ARG A 141 1.03 -14.28 5.08
C ARG A 141 0.34 -13.70 3.84
N ILE A 142 0.53 -12.39 3.62
CA ILE A 142 -0.11 -11.67 2.52
C ILE A 142 0.94 -10.88 1.74
N GLY A 143 0.99 -11.09 0.43
CA GLY A 143 1.77 -10.28 -0.50
C GLY A 143 1.07 -8.95 -0.80
N LEU A 144 1.84 -7.95 -1.16
CA LEU A 144 1.34 -6.64 -1.58
C LEU A 144 0.86 -6.69 -3.03
N SER A 145 0.27 -5.57 -3.50
CA SER A 145 -0.13 -5.44 -4.91
C SER A 145 0.25 -4.08 -5.50
N GLY A 146 0.10 -3.93 -6.82
CA GLY A 146 0.24 -2.65 -7.52
C GLY A 146 -0.98 -1.73 -7.41
N LEU A 147 -2.03 -2.15 -6.69
CA LEU A 147 -3.27 -1.40 -6.51
C LEU A 147 -3.08 -0.14 -5.64
N GLY A 148 -4.07 0.73 -5.61
CA GLY A 148 -4.04 2.00 -4.87
C GLY A 148 -4.16 1.84 -3.35
N ALA A 149 -3.90 2.94 -2.63
CA ALA A 149 -3.95 2.99 -1.17
C ALA A 149 -5.33 2.62 -0.60
N ASP A 150 -6.40 3.04 -1.27
CA ASP A 150 -7.78 2.72 -0.90
C ASP A 150 -8.08 1.21 -0.95
N VAL A 151 -7.52 0.50 -1.94
CA VAL A 151 -7.72 -0.96 -2.07
C VAL A 151 -6.91 -1.73 -1.02
N HIS A 152 -5.67 -1.29 -0.73
CA HIS A 152 -4.88 -1.84 0.38
C HIS A 152 -5.58 -1.61 1.73
N TYR A 153 -6.11 -0.41 1.94
CA TYR A 153 -6.86 -0.08 3.15
C TYR A 153 -8.08 -0.98 3.34
N ARG A 154 -8.89 -1.19 2.29
CA ARG A 154 -10.04 -2.11 2.30
C ARG A 154 -9.64 -3.56 2.64
N LEU A 155 -8.47 -4.01 2.20
CA LEU A 155 -7.98 -5.34 2.62
C LEU A 155 -7.72 -5.39 4.13
N GLY A 156 -7.22 -4.29 4.72
CA GLY A 156 -7.06 -4.17 6.16
C GLY A 156 -8.39 -4.26 6.91
N GLU A 157 -9.42 -3.55 6.44
CA GLU A 157 -10.78 -3.64 7.01
C GLU A 157 -11.29 -5.09 6.96
N LYS A 158 -11.10 -5.81 5.84
CA LYS A 158 -11.49 -7.23 5.72
C LYS A 158 -10.73 -8.16 6.67
N ILE A 159 -9.47 -7.85 6.98
CA ILE A 159 -8.68 -8.59 7.98
C ILE A 159 -9.31 -8.42 9.38
N ALA A 160 -9.66 -7.18 9.77
CA ALA A 160 -10.29 -6.89 11.05
C ALA A 160 -11.69 -7.55 11.17
N GLU A 161 -12.54 -7.41 10.14
CA GLU A 161 -13.86 -8.06 10.06
C GLU A 161 -13.75 -9.59 10.18
N THR A 162 -12.77 -10.20 9.48
CA THR A 162 -12.54 -11.65 9.53
C THR A 162 -12.08 -12.09 10.92
N ALA A 163 -11.18 -11.33 11.54
CA ALA A 163 -10.72 -11.59 12.89
C ALA A 163 -11.87 -11.56 13.90
N GLU A 164 -12.76 -10.58 13.80
CA GLU A 164 -13.93 -10.44 14.66
C GLU A 164 -14.93 -11.59 14.43
N LYS A 165 -15.25 -11.88 13.19
CA LYS A 165 -16.14 -12.99 12.80
C LYS A 165 -15.69 -14.35 13.32
N LEU A 166 -14.37 -14.57 13.33
CA LEU A 166 -13.77 -15.83 13.80
C LEU A 166 -13.45 -15.83 15.29
N GLY A 167 -13.65 -14.71 16.00
CA GLY A 167 -13.27 -14.56 17.40
C GLY A 167 -11.75 -14.72 17.64
N ARG A 168 -10.90 -14.31 16.69
CA ARG A 168 -9.45 -14.40 16.77
C ARG A 168 -8.84 -13.15 17.37
N ARG A 169 -7.90 -13.34 18.28
CA ARG A 169 -7.01 -12.27 18.74
C ARG A 169 -5.85 -12.14 17.75
N VAL A 170 -5.85 -11.08 16.96
CA VAL A 170 -4.89 -10.87 15.88
C VAL A 170 -3.85 -9.84 16.27
N VAL A 171 -2.58 -10.16 16.05
CA VAL A 171 -1.49 -9.18 15.96
C VAL A 171 -1.17 -8.96 14.49
N PHE A 172 -1.14 -7.69 14.06
CA PHE A 172 -0.79 -7.32 12.69
C PHE A 172 0.67 -6.86 12.61
N ILE A 173 1.44 -7.42 11.68
CA ILE A 173 2.83 -7.04 11.41
C ILE A 173 2.91 -6.50 9.98
N ALA A 174 3.08 -5.20 9.85
CA ALA A 174 3.37 -4.52 8.60
C ALA A 174 4.88 -4.52 8.38
N SER A 175 5.38 -5.46 7.59
CA SER A 175 6.80 -5.57 7.29
C SER A 175 7.16 -4.67 6.11
N GLY A 176 8.18 -3.80 6.30
CA GLY A 176 8.61 -2.88 5.25
C GLY A 176 9.68 -1.90 5.73
N ASP A 177 10.69 -1.70 4.90
CA ASP A 177 11.68 -0.65 5.11
C ASP A 177 11.12 0.69 4.63
N LEU A 178 11.64 1.79 5.18
CA LEU A 178 11.34 3.14 4.73
C LEU A 178 12.17 3.47 3.48
N SER A 179 12.67 4.70 3.34
CA SER A 179 13.46 5.06 2.16
C SER A 179 14.71 4.20 2.00
N HIS A 180 15.00 3.78 0.77
CA HIS A 180 16.26 3.14 0.41
C HIS A 180 17.33 4.14 -0.07
N LYS A 181 17.04 5.45 -0.05
CA LYS A 181 17.89 6.50 -0.65
C LYS A 181 18.30 7.59 0.34
N LEU A 182 18.88 7.18 1.47
CA LEU A 182 19.28 8.12 2.53
C LEU A 182 20.75 8.54 2.49
N LYS A 183 21.62 7.83 1.75
CA LYS A 183 23.07 8.10 1.73
C LYS A 183 23.68 7.87 0.36
N GLU A 184 24.63 8.72 -0.03
CA GLU A 184 25.39 8.59 -1.30
C GLU A 184 26.18 7.27 -1.39
N ASP A 185 26.76 6.85 -0.26
CA ASP A 185 27.53 5.61 -0.11
C ASP A 185 26.65 4.39 0.26
N GLY A 186 25.32 4.57 0.29
CA GLY A 186 24.37 3.49 0.50
C GLY A 186 24.15 2.63 -0.76
N PRO A 187 23.53 1.44 -0.60
CA PRO A 187 23.35 0.49 -1.70
C PRO A 187 22.50 1.01 -2.87
N TYR A 188 21.67 2.03 -2.62
CA TYR A 188 20.75 2.62 -3.60
C TYR A 188 21.04 4.11 -3.86
N GLY A 189 22.13 4.67 -3.28
CA GLY A 189 22.48 6.06 -3.39
C GLY A 189 21.58 6.99 -2.58
N PHE A 190 21.65 8.28 -2.90
CA PHE A 190 20.88 9.32 -2.24
C PHE A 190 19.83 9.93 -3.19
N ALA A 191 18.66 10.24 -2.66
CA ALA A 191 17.69 11.12 -3.30
C ALA A 191 17.10 12.07 -2.25
N LYS A 192 16.82 13.32 -2.66
CA LYS A 192 16.24 14.34 -1.76
C LYS A 192 14.90 13.93 -1.19
N GLU A 193 14.16 13.08 -1.90
CA GLU A 193 12.90 12.49 -1.47
C GLU A 193 13.06 11.54 -0.28
N GLY A 194 14.21 10.88 -0.16
CA GLY A 194 14.47 9.90 0.89
C GLY A 194 14.28 10.43 2.31
N PRO A 195 15.04 11.43 2.77
CA PRO A 195 14.87 11.99 4.10
C PRO A 195 13.49 12.62 4.32
N VAL A 196 12.90 13.24 3.29
CA VAL A 196 11.55 13.84 3.36
C VAL A 196 10.48 12.77 3.56
N PHE A 197 10.61 11.63 2.88
CA PHE A 197 9.72 10.50 3.04
C PHE A 197 9.81 9.92 4.46
N ASP A 198 11.03 9.65 4.93
CA ASP A 198 11.25 9.07 6.26
C ASP A 198 10.71 9.98 7.38
N GLU A 199 10.93 11.30 7.29
CA GLU A 199 10.38 12.26 8.25
C GLU A 199 8.84 12.23 8.29
N LYS A 200 8.19 12.25 7.12
CA LYS A 200 6.72 12.22 7.04
C LYS A 200 6.16 10.91 7.58
N VAL A 201 6.75 9.78 7.18
CA VAL A 201 6.26 8.46 7.59
C VAL A 201 6.48 8.24 9.09
N THR A 202 7.65 8.53 9.61
CA THR A 202 7.94 8.34 11.04
C THR A 202 7.07 9.21 11.93
N LYS A 203 6.81 10.47 11.52
CA LYS A 203 5.86 11.35 12.21
C LYS A 203 4.45 10.77 12.20
N ALA A 204 3.98 10.29 11.05
CA ALA A 204 2.65 9.72 10.92
C ALA A 204 2.51 8.41 11.73
N LEU A 205 3.53 7.52 11.69
CA LEU A 205 3.54 6.30 12.49
C LEU A 205 3.51 6.61 13.99
N GLY A 206 4.33 7.54 14.47
CA GLY A 206 4.38 7.93 15.88
C GLY A 206 3.08 8.55 16.40
N ALA A 207 2.31 9.20 15.54
CA ALA A 207 1.02 9.81 15.86
C ALA A 207 -0.20 8.93 15.55
N ALA A 208 -0.03 7.73 14.98
CA ALA A 208 -1.08 6.92 14.38
C ALA A 208 -1.95 7.75 13.39
N ASP A 209 -1.31 8.65 12.64
CA ASP A 209 -1.95 9.46 11.59
C ASP A 209 -2.00 8.67 10.28
N PHE A 210 -2.96 7.77 10.20
CA PHE A 210 -3.13 6.87 9.06
C PHE A 210 -3.56 7.60 7.79
N LEU A 211 -4.30 8.70 7.90
CA LEU A 211 -4.69 9.50 6.74
C LEU A 211 -3.45 10.08 6.03
N SER A 212 -2.50 10.59 6.80
CA SER A 212 -1.22 11.09 6.25
C SER A 212 -0.43 10.00 5.53
N LEU A 213 -0.41 8.74 6.04
CA LEU A 213 0.22 7.61 5.34
C LEU A 213 -0.47 7.28 4.00
N LEU A 214 -1.81 7.28 3.99
CA LEU A 214 -2.63 6.99 2.80
C LEU A 214 -2.57 8.08 1.72
N THR A 215 -2.12 9.28 2.09
CA THR A 215 -2.05 10.46 1.19
C THR A 215 -0.63 10.87 0.81
N ILE A 216 0.37 10.05 1.10
CA ILE A 216 1.73 10.26 0.59
C ILE A 216 1.70 10.19 -0.94
N SER A 217 2.29 11.20 -1.61
CA SER A 217 2.26 11.24 -3.07
C SER A 217 3.11 10.12 -3.68
N PRO A 218 2.67 9.56 -4.82
CA PRO A 218 3.43 8.54 -5.54
C PRO A 218 4.85 9.00 -5.90
N GLU A 219 5.02 10.27 -6.27
CA GLU A 219 6.32 10.82 -6.64
C GLU A 219 7.30 10.81 -5.46
N LEU A 220 6.82 11.11 -4.25
CA LEU A 220 7.63 11.07 -3.04
C LEU A 220 8.02 9.63 -2.68
N ALA A 221 7.07 8.69 -2.74
CA ALA A 221 7.30 7.28 -2.45
C ALA A 221 8.26 6.63 -3.45
N GLU A 222 8.05 6.86 -4.75
CA GLU A 222 8.92 6.36 -5.83
C GLU A 222 10.33 6.98 -5.75
N GLY A 223 10.42 8.30 -5.48
CA GLY A 223 11.68 8.99 -5.30
C GLY A 223 12.48 8.47 -4.10
N ALA A 224 11.82 8.09 -3.03
CA ALA A 224 12.41 7.47 -1.85
C ALA A 224 12.78 5.99 -2.06
N ALA A 225 12.22 5.32 -3.08
CA ALA A 225 12.37 3.89 -3.36
C ALA A 225 12.03 2.99 -2.16
N GLU A 226 10.94 3.32 -1.45
CA GLU A 226 10.47 2.65 -0.26
C GLU A 226 9.83 1.28 -0.57
N CYS A 227 9.67 0.42 0.43
CA CYS A 227 8.93 -0.83 0.28
C CYS A 227 7.86 -1.08 1.37
N GLY A 228 7.77 -0.24 2.39
CA GLY A 228 6.89 -0.45 3.56
C GLY A 228 5.50 0.17 3.45
N LEU A 229 5.35 1.24 2.67
CA LEU A 229 4.15 2.08 2.69
C LEU A 229 2.85 1.30 2.41
N ARG A 230 2.88 0.36 1.46
CA ARG A 230 1.72 -0.49 1.14
C ARG A 230 1.32 -1.42 2.29
N SER A 231 2.31 -1.96 3.03
CA SER A 231 2.04 -2.72 4.26
C SER A 231 1.37 -1.85 5.32
N PHE A 232 1.82 -0.58 5.45
CA PHE A 232 1.25 0.38 6.39
C PHE A 232 -0.18 0.78 6.01
N TRP A 233 -0.53 0.83 4.72
CA TRP A 233 -1.90 1.07 4.27
C TRP A 233 -2.86 -0.05 4.68
N ILE A 234 -2.44 -1.31 4.57
CA ILE A 234 -3.26 -2.46 5.02
C ILE A 234 -3.40 -2.42 6.55
N MET A 235 -2.31 -2.15 7.26
CA MET A 235 -2.33 -2.00 8.72
C MET A 235 -3.31 -0.91 9.17
N ALA A 236 -3.32 0.24 8.49
CA ALA A 236 -4.22 1.35 8.78
C ALA A 236 -5.70 0.92 8.64
N GLY A 237 -6.04 0.14 7.61
CA GLY A 237 -7.37 -0.42 7.45
C GLY A 237 -7.75 -1.46 8.51
N ALA A 238 -6.76 -2.25 8.98
CA ALA A 238 -7.00 -3.20 10.06
C ALA A 238 -7.25 -2.54 11.43
N LEU A 239 -6.99 -1.24 11.53
CA LEU A 239 -7.22 -0.40 12.71
C LEU A 239 -8.26 0.70 12.45
N ASP A 240 -9.09 0.55 11.40
CA ASP A 240 -10.15 1.51 11.10
C ASP A 240 -11.16 1.61 12.25
N ARG A 241 -11.62 2.84 12.49
CA ARG A 241 -12.59 3.16 13.58
C ARG A 241 -12.16 2.72 14.98
N GLU A 242 -10.86 2.58 15.20
CA GLU A 242 -10.32 2.32 16.53
C GLU A 242 -9.58 3.57 17.03
N ALA A 243 -9.77 3.91 18.29
CA ALA A 243 -8.85 4.80 19.00
C ALA A 243 -7.51 4.07 19.10
N VAL A 244 -6.47 4.66 18.52
CA VAL A 244 -5.16 4.00 18.43
C VAL A 244 -4.08 4.91 18.99
N ARG A 245 -3.33 4.40 19.96
CA ARG A 245 -2.10 5.03 20.42
C ARG A 245 -0.92 4.49 19.63
N GLY A 246 -0.27 5.38 18.87
CA GLY A 246 0.95 5.09 18.12
C GLY A 246 2.20 5.45 18.94
N GLU A 247 3.25 4.66 18.79
CA GLU A 247 4.56 4.88 19.41
C GLU A 247 5.64 4.54 18.38
N LEU A 248 6.45 5.53 17.99
CA LEU A 248 7.67 5.31 17.21
C LEU A 248 8.81 4.99 18.19
N LEU A 249 9.25 3.74 18.22
CA LEU A 249 10.31 3.29 19.13
C LEU A 249 11.71 3.61 18.60
N SER A 250 11.91 3.51 17.28
CA SER A 250 13.19 3.84 16.66
C SER A 250 13.05 4.22 15.19
N HIS A 251 14.00 5.02 14.72
CA HIS A 251 14.31 5.25 13.32
C HIS A 251 15.81 5.38 13.15
N GLU A 252 16.40 4.59 12.24
CA GLU A 252 17.82 4.62 11.89
C GLU A 252 17.99 4.48 10.38
N GLY A 253 18.94 5.23 9.81
CA GLY A 253 19.29 5.22 8.39
C GLY A 253 20.76 4.85 8.15
N THR A 254 21.36 4.07 9.04
CA THR A 254 22.80 3.82 9.11
C THR A 254 23.40 3.29 7.81
N PHE A 255 22.70 2.39 7.13
CA PHE A 255 23.17 1.76 5.89
C PHE A 255 22.58 2.40 4.62
N GLY A 256 22.01 3.60 4.71
CA GLY A 256 21.37 4.26 3.58
C GLY A 256 19.92 3.82 3.35
N VAL A 257 19.41 2.93 4.18
CA VAL A 257 18.01 2.47 4.22
C VAL A 257 17.39 2.88 5.54
N GLY A 258 16.17 3.42 5.51
CA GLY A 258 15.42 3.83 6.69
C GLY A 258 14.77 2.65 7.40
N TYR A 259 15.14 2.42 8.65
CA TYR A 259 14.59 1.36 9.50
C TYR A 259 13.72 1.97 10.59
N GLY A 260 12.40 1.97 10.37
CA GLY A 260 11.42 2.46 11.34
C GLY A 260 10.77 1.34 12.12
N VAL A 261 10.71 1.46 13.45
CA VAL A 261 9.95 0.52 14.31
C VAL A 261 8.88 1.30 15.05
N ALA A 262 7.62 0.97 14.80
CA ALA A 262 6.48 1.58 15.46
C ALA A 262 5.51 0.51 16.00
N TYR A 263 4.83 0.83 17.10
CA TYR A 263 3.85 -0.03 17.75
C TYR A 263 2.54 0.71 17.92
N PHE A 264 1.43 0.01 17.71
CA PHE A 264 0.08 0.56 17.76
C PHE A 264 -0.76 -0.25 18.72
N THR A 265 -1.32 0.46 19.72
CA THR A 265 -2.23 -0.10 20.72
C THR A 265 -3.63 0.40 20.46
N PRO A 266 -4.57 -0.46 20.03
CA PRO A 266 -5.98 -0.09 20.01
C PRO A 266 -6.49 0.09 21.44
N GLU A 267 -7.24 1.18 21.67
CA GLU A 267 -7.74 1.57 23.01
C GLU A 267 -9.27 1.59 23.08
N GLY A 268 -9.97 1.19 22.01
CA GLY A 268 -11.43 1.11 21.91
C GLY A 268 -11.92 1.69 20.60
N SER A 269 -13.23 1.58 20.35
CA SER A 269 -13.85 2.09 19.14
C SER A 269 -13.87 3.62 19.12
N ASP A 270 -13.60 4.20 17.96
CA ASP A 270 -13.68 5.64 17.71
C ASP A 270 -14.19 5.89 16.28
N ASP A 271 -15.50 6.11 16.14
CA ASP A 271 -16.15 6.35 14.84
C ASP A 271 -15.63 7.62 14.13
N SER A 272 -14.98 8.54 14.85
CA SER A 272 -14.35 9.72 14.24
C SER A 272 -13.13 9.33 13.40
N ARG A 273 -12.57 8.16 13.63
CA ARG A 273 -11.44 7.58 12.91
C ARG A 273 -11.85 6.67 11.73
N ASP A 274 -13.00 6.92 11.12
CA ASP A 274 -13.37 6.36 9.81
C ASP A 274 -12.43 6.98 8.75
N ILE A 275 -11.21 6.42 8.67
CA ILE A 275 -10.15 6.94 7.80
C ILE A 275 -10.48 6.70 6.34
N GLY A 276 -11.18 5.61 6.03
CA GLY A 276 -11.66 5.32 4.67
C GLY A 276 -12.57 6.43 4.14
N ARG A 277 -13.53 6.89 4.94
CA ARG A 277 -14.38 8.03 4.60
C ARG A 277 -13.59 9.33 4.49
N GLN A 278 -12.68 9.60 5.42
CA GLN A 278 -11.82 10.79 5.37
C GLN A 278 -10.97 10.82 4.09
N LEU A 279 -10.44 9.67 3.64
CA LEU A 279 -9.69 9.54 2.39
C LEU A 279 -10.57 9.87 1.17
N ILE A 280 -11.80 9.37 1.13
CA ILE A 280 -12.76 9.67 0.07
C ILE A 280 -13.09 11.18 0.04
N GLU A 281 -13.35 11.77 1.19
CA GLU A 281 -13.64 13.20 1.30
C GLU A 281 -12.43 14.06 0.88
N ARG A 282 -11.23 13.66 1.26
CA ARG A 282 -9.98 14.31 0.84
C ARG A 282 -9.82 14.26 -0.68
N LYS A 283 -9.95 13.07 -1.29
CA LYS A 283 -9.89 12.91 -2.76
C LYS A 283 -10.94 13.77 -3.47
N LYS A 284 -12.17 13.87 -2.94
CA LYS A 284 -13.22 14.75 -3.49
C LYS A 284 -12.82 16.23 -3.45
N LYS A 285 -12.23 16.69 -2.34
CA LYS A 285 -11.74 18.08 -2.19
C LYS A 285 -10.61 18.37 -3.18
N ASP A 286 -9.64 17.45 -3.29
CA ASP A 286 -8.50 17.60 -4.21
C ASP A 286 -8.99 17.67 -5.68
N ILE A 287 -9.95 16.82 -6.07
CA ILE A 287 -10.58 16.88 -7.40
C ILE A 287 -11.33 18.19 -7.60
N ALA A 288 -12.07 18.66 -6.61
CA ALA A 288 -12.80 19.94 -6.70
C ALA A 288 -11.83 21.12 -6.91
N ALA A 289 -10.72 21.16 -6.17
CA ALA A 289 -9.68 22.18 -6.32
C ALA A 289 -9.03 22.15 -7.72
N ILE A 290 -8.77 20.95 -8.28
CA ILE A 290 -8.27 20.81 -9.65
C ILE A 290 -9.30 21.38 -10.64
N ARG A 291 -10.59 21.07 -10.45
CA ARG A 291 -11.69 21.52 -11.33
C ARG A 291 -11.87 23.05 -11.36
N GLU A 292 -11.60 23.72 -10.25
CA GLU A 292 -11.67 25.19 -10.18
C GLU A 292 -10.64 25.87 -11.10
N HIS A 293 -9.53 25.22 -11.39
CA HIS A 293 -8.43 25.74 -12.21
C HIS A 293 -8.41 25.17 -13.63
N GLU A 294 -9.39 24.35 -14.01
CA GLU A 294 -9.48 23.82 -15.37
C GLU A 294 -9.81 24.92 -16.40
N ASP A 295 -9.06 24.95 -17.48
CA ASP A 295 -9.40 25.76 -18.66
C ASP A 295 -10.58 25.15 -19.42
N ALA A 296 -11.05 25.85 -20.46
CA ALA A 296 -12.18 25.42 -21.25
C ALA A 296 -11.93 24.10 -22.01
N TYR A 297 -10.68 23.81 -22.36
CA TYR A 297 -10.29 22.60 -23.09
C TYR A 297 -10.38 21.36 -22.18
N VAL A 298 -9.79 21.43 -21.01
CA VAL A 298 -9.80 20.34 -20.01
C VAL A 298 -11.23 20.12 -19.51
N ARG A 299 -11.97 21.18 -19.25
CA ARG A 299 -13.39 21.11 -18.83
C ARG A 299 -14.25 20.41 -19.87
N LEU A 300 -14.06 20.72 -21.16
CA LEU A 300 -14.78 20.08 -22.27
C LEU A 300 -14.43 18.59 -22.36
N ALA A 301 -13.15 18.23 -22.29
CA ALA A 301 -12.70 16.84 -22.33
C ALA A 301 -13.28 16.02 -21.16
N ARG A 302 -13.26 16.56 -19.94
CA ARG A 302 -13.85 15.93 -18.77
C ARG A 302 -15.36 15.75 -18.92
N ALA A 303 -16.09 16.79 -19.29
CA ALA A 303 -17.54 16.74 -19.46
C ALA A 303 -17.93 15.68 -20.49
N SER A 304 -17.18 15.59 -21.60
CA SER A 304 -17.40 14.58 -22.64
C SER A 304 -17.24 13.15 -22.10
N LEU A 305 -16.12 12.86 -21.44
CA LEU A 305 -15.84 11.53 -20.89
C LEU A 305 -16.85 11.16 -19.79
N GLU A 306 -17.14 12.07 -18.85
CA GLU A 306 -18.11 11.83 -17.77
C GLU A 306 -19.52 11.58 -18.33
N THR A 307 -19.93 12.31 -19.38
CA THR A 307 -21.22 12.08 -20.04
C THR A 307 -21.27 10.70 -20.66
N PHE A 308 -20.23 10.32 -21.40
CA PHE A 308 -20.17 9.02 -22.04
C PHE A 308 -20.18 7.86 -21.02
N VAL A 309 -19.38 7.95 -19.95
CA VAL A 309 -19.33 6.92 -18.90
C VAL A 309 -20.69 6.73 -18.22
N ARG A 310 -21.45 7.81 -18.02
CA ARG A 310 -22.77 7.75 -17.35
C ARG A 310 -23.91 7.30 -18.25
N SER A 311 -23.88 7.66 -19.53
CA SER A 311 -25.03 7.49 -20.44
C SER A 311 -24.74 6.63 -21.65
N HIS A 312 -23.48 6.27 -21.91
CA HIS A 312 -23.00 5.62 -23.14
C HIS A 312 -23.34 6.40 -24.42
N VAL A 313 -23.57 7.72 -24.30
CA VAL A 313 -23.90 8.61 -25.41
C VAL A 313 -22.82 9.69 -25.54
N MET A 314 -22.39 9.95 -26.79
CA MET A 314 -21.46 11.06 -27.04
C MET A 314 -22.11 12.38 -26.66
N MET A 315 -21.40 13.22 -25.93
CA MET A 315 -21.86 14.55 -25.57
C MET A 315 -22.07 15.41 -26.81
N PRO A 316 -23.25 16.08 -26.98
CA PRO A 316 -23.44 17.04 -28.03
C PRO A 316 -22.53 18.26 -27.86
N LEU A 317 -22.20 18.93 -28.97
CA LEU A 317 -21.38 20.14 -28.92
C LEU A 317 -22.09 21.25 -28.10
N PRO A 318 -21.51 21.74 -26.99
CA PRO A 318 -22.10 22.84 -26.24
C PRO A 318 -22.16 24.14 -27.05
N LYS A 319 -23.17 24.97 -26.78
CA LYS A 319 -23.36 26.24 -27.50
C LYS A 319 -22.43 27.35 -26.99
N ASP A 320 -22.11 27.32 -25.69
CA ASP A 320 -21.37 28.40 -25.03
C ASP A 320 -19.88 27.98 -24.85
N LEU A 321 -19.19 27.84 -25.98
CA LEU A 321 -17.77 27.55 -26.00
C LEU A 321 -16.98 28.79 -26.43
N PRO A 322 -15.70 28.94 -25.97
CA PRO A 322 -14.79 29.95 -26.51
C PRO A 322 -14.67 29.83 -28.04
N GLU A 323 -14.52 30.96 -28.73
CA GLU A 323 -14.41 31.07 -30.20
C GLU A 323 -13.30 30.17 -30.75
N ASP A 324 -12.13 30.12 -30.07
CA ASP A 324 -11.02 29.25 -30.46
C ASP A 324 -11.35 27.73 -30.47
N LEU A 325 -12.28 27.29 -29.64
CA LEU A 325 -12.76 25.90 -29.64
C LEU A 325 -13.80 25.65 -30.79
N GLN A 326 -14.57 26.65 -31.16
CA GLN A 326 -15.60 26.53 -32.17
C GLN A 326 -15.06 26.65 -33.61
N ASP A 327 -14.12 27.59 -33.85
CA ASP A 327 -13.67 27.96 -35.18
C ASP A 327 -12.36 27.31 -35.61
N ARG A 328 -11.47 27.00 -34.64
CA ARG A 328 -10.18 26.40 -34.94
C ARG A 328 -10.32 24.93 -35.33
N ARG A 329 -9.54 24.53 -36.34
CA ARG A 329 -9.35 23.13 -36.72
C ARG A 329 -7.91 22.69 -36.36
N ALA A 330 -7.77 21.76 -35.43
CA ALA A 330 -6.48 21.20 -35.03
C ALA A 330 -6.67 19.78 -34.54
N GLY A 331 -5.64 18.93 -34.68
CA GLY A 331 -5.56 17.70 -33.90
C GLY A 331 -5.27 18.02 -32.44
N CYS A 332 -5.63 17.13 -31.54
CA CYS A 332 -5.34 17.25 -30.13
C CYS A 332 -5.14 15.88 -29.47
N PHE A 333 -4.46 15.87 -28.30
CA PHE A 333 -4.33 14.69 -27.46
C PHE A 333 -5.06 14.92 -26.15
N VAL A 334 -5.78 13.91 -25.68
CA VAL A 334 -6.38 13.90 -24.35
C VAL A 334 -5.68 12.85 -23.51
N SER A 335 -5.07 13.30 -22.40
CA SER A 335 -4.42 12.43 -21.42
C SER A 335 -5.27 12.36 -20.15
N ILE A 336 -5.59 11.15 -19.73
CA ILE A 336 -6.28 10.86 -18.47
C ILE A 336 -5.26 10.38 -17.47
N LYS A 337 -5.28 10.98 -16.28
CA LYS A 337 -4.43 10.57 -15.16
C LYS A 337 -5.28 10.10 -13.98
N LYS A 338 -4.86 9.02 -13.33
CA LYS A 338 -5.43 8.53 -12.07
C LYS A 338 -4.29 8.44 -11.05
N ASP A 339 -4.44 9.12 -9.94
CA ASP A 339 -3.43 9.17 -8.87
C ASP A 339 -2.02 9.56 -9.40
N GLY A 340 -1.97 10.59 -10.27
CA GLY A 340 -0.75 11.08 -10.93
C GLY A 340 -0.26 10.23 -12.12
N ARG A 341 -0.69 8.99 -12.25
CA ARG A 341 -0.25 8.04 -13.29
C ARG A 341 -1.14 8.10 -14.54
N LEU A 342 -0.53 7.87 -15.70
CA LEU A 342 -1.26 7.79 -16.96
C LEU A 342 -2.28 6.63 -16.92
N ARG A 343 -3.56 6.93 -17.25
CA ARG A 343 -4.66 5.96 -17.35
C ARG A 343 -5.19 5.84 -18.79
N GLY A 344 -4.94 6.81 -19.63
CA GLY A 344 -5.32 6.81 -21.04
C GLY A 344 -4.75 8.02 -21.73
N CYS A 345 -4.36 7.87 -23.00
CA CYS A 345 -3.90 8.98 -23.84
C CYS A 345 -4.11 8.63 -25.30
N ILE A 346 -5.11 9.24 -25.90
CA ILE A 346 -5.41 9.12 -27.34
C ILE A 346 -5.52 10.51 -27.93
N GLY A 347 -5.14 10.65 -29.19
CA GLY A 347 -5.24 11.89 -29.91
C GLY A 347 -5.04 11.73 -31.41
N THR A 348 -5.16 12.86 -32.10
CA THR A 348 -5.01 12.99 -33.55
C THR A 348 -3.91 14.00 -33.86
N LEU A 349 -3.06 13.68 -34.83
CA LEU A 349 -2.00 14.58 -35.30
C LEU A 349 -2.53 15.68 -36.24
N ALA A 350 -3.60 15.38 -36.94
CA ALA A 350 -4.29 16.29 -37.87
C ALA A 350 -5.78 16.37 -37.51
N PRO A 351 -6.47 17.47 -37.85
CA PRO A 351 -7.88 17.62 -37.55
C PRO A 351 -8.74 16.62 -38.34
N GLY A 352 -9.42 15.72 -37.62
CA GLY A 352 -10.36 14.75 -38.17
C GLY A 352 -11.83 15.18 -38.06
N ARG A 353 -12.13 16.29 -37.34
CA ARG A 353 -13.47 16.79 -37.07
C ARG A 353 -13.64 18.20 -37.60
N ARG A 354 -14.89 18.75 -37.50
CA ARG A 354 -15.20 20.08 -37.99
C ARG A 354 -14.48 21.21 -37.29
N ASN A 355 -14.30 21.05 -35.98
CA ASN A 355 -13.58 22.00 -35.13
C ASN A 355 -12.85 21.30 -33.95
N LEU A 356 -12.07 22.06 -33.20
CA LEU A 356 -11.27 21.55 -32.09
C LEU A 356 -12.14 21.02 -30.95
N ALA A 357 -13.31 21.60 -30.69
CA ALA A 357 -14.22 21.11 -29.67
C ALA A 357 -14.71 19.68 -29.96
N GLU A 358 -15.11 19.38 -31.19
CA GLU A 358 -15.50 18.03 -31.60
C GLU A 358 -14.33 17.05 -31.54
N GLU A 359 -13.12 17.52 -31.87
CA GLU A 359 -11.89 16.72 -31.75
C GLU A 359 -11.64 16.32 -30.29
N ILE A 360 -11.73 17.27 -29.34
CA ILE A 360 -11.56 17.04 -27.89
C ILE A 360 -12.64 16.08 -27.40
N ILE A 361 -13.90 16.27 -27.74
CA ILE A 361 -15.02 15.42 -27.32
C ILE A 361 -14.79 13.96 -27.73
N CYS A 362 -14.36 13.72 -28.97
CA CYS A 362 -14.11 12.37 -29.46
C CYS A 362 -12.84 11.74 -28.79
N ASN A 363 -11.77 12.52 -28.74
CA ASN A 363 -10.50 12.01 -28.19
C ASN A 363 -10.58 11.75 -26.69
N ALA A 364 -11.38 12.49 -25.91
CA ALA A 364 -11.63 12.25 -24.50
C ALA A 364 -12.28 10.88 -24.27
N VAL A 365 -13.32 10.55 -25.03
CA VAL A 365 -13.96 9.24 -24.97
C VAL A 365 -12.99 8.14 -25.43
N SER A 366 -12.27 8.36 -26.53
CA SER A 366 -11.29 7.39 -27.02
C SER A 366 -10.18 7.13 -26.01
N ALA A 367 -9.66 8.16 -25.33
CA ALA A 367 -8.64 8.01 -24.30
C ALA A 367 -9.14 7.24 -23.07
N GLY A 368 -10.43 7.37 -22.73
CA GLY A 368 -11.01 6.66 -21.58
C GLY A 368 -11.42 5.23 -21.87
N MET A 369 -11.87 4.96 -23.10
CA MET A 369 -12.55 3.71 -23.43
C MET A 369 -11.81 2.84 -24.46
N HIS A 370 -10.92 3.41 -25.27
CA HIS A 370 -10.32 2.71 -26.40
C HIS A 370 -8.78 2.73 -26.41
N ASP A 371 -8.14 3.17 -25.33
CA ASP A 371 -6.67 3.06 -25.22
C ASP A 371 -6.30 1.60 -24.91
N PRO A 372 -5.65 0.89 -25.86
CA PRO A 372 -5.40 -0.54 -25.72
C PRO A 372 -4.39 -0.90 -24.61
N ARG A 373 -3.71 0.10 -24.06
CA ARG A 373 -2.74 -0.08 -22.98
C ARG A 373 -3.41 -0.24 -21.61
N PHE A 374 -4.70 0.06 -21.51
CA PHE A 374 -5.45 0.08 -20.26
C PHE A 374 -6.75 -0.70 -20.39
N PRO A 375 -7.16 -1.48 -19.36
CA PRO A 375 -8.46 -2.14 -19.35
C PRO A 375 -9.59 -1.10 -19.31
N GLN A 376 -10.75 -1.46 -19.87
CA GLN A 376 -11.96 -0.62 -19.90
C GLN A 376 -12.59 -0.54 -18.50
#